data_786431868bb202f7dec340b8233101c7
#
_entry.id   786431868bb202f7dec340b8233101c7
#
_cell.length_a   1.000
_cell.length_b   1.000
_cell.length_c   1.000
_cell.angle_alpha   90.00
_cell.angle_beta   90.00
_cell.angle_gamma   90.00
#
_symmetry.space_group_name_H-M   'P 1'
#
loop_
_entity.id
_entity.type
_entity.pdbx_description
1 polymer ?
#
loop_
_entity_poly.entity_id
_entity_poly.type
_entity_poly.pdbx_seq_one_letter_code
_entity_poly.pdbx_strand_id
1 'polypeptide(L)'
;MNIFYLDKDPVKAAKVQYNKHVVKMILESAQMLCTAHRFYGNNNVPYKTAHLNHPSTIWTRENANNYKWLFRHMMHLGDEYTKRYGKTHLSITKCWDTLCHLPPNIPQEPLSLIHI
;
A
#
# COMPACT_ATOMS: atom_id res chain seq x y z
N MET A 1 6.22 8.61 7.44
CA MET A 1 5.74 7.67 6.40
C MET A 1 4.93 8.42 5.37
N ASN A 2 5.34 8.38 4.12
CA ASN A 2 4.67 9.09 3.02
C ASN A 2 4.42 8.15 1.87
N ILE A 3 3.29 8.36 1.18
CA ILE A 3 3.05 7.78 -0.14
C ILE A 3 3.60 8.77 -1.15
N PHE A 4 4.54 8.33 -2.00
CA PHE A 4 5.05 9.18 -3.09
C PHE A 4 4.08 9.09 -4.26
N TYR A 5 3.11 10.02 -4.30
CA TYR A 5 2.08 10.08 -5.32
C TYR A 5 2.63 10.83 -6.55
N LEU A 6 3.53 10.14 -7.29
CA LEU A 6 4.24 10.71 -8.42
C LEU A 6 3.45 10.64 -9.72
N ASP A 7 2.43 9.79 -9.78
CA ASP A 7 1.56 9.64 -10.94
C ASP A 7 0.24 9.03 -10.49
N LYS A 8 -0.86 9.35 -11.17
CA LYS A 8 -2.17 8.75 -10.91
C LYS A 8 -2.17 7.25 -11.23
N ASP A 9 -1.34 6.83 -12.17
CA ASP A 9 -1.14 5.43 -12.49
C ASP A 9 -0.14 4.84 -11.48
N PRO A 10 -0.55 3.87 -10.63
CA PRO A 10 0.33 3.29 -9.63
C PRO A 10 1.52 2.55 -10.24
N VAL A 11 1.40 2.04 -11.46
CA VAL A 11 2.51 1.39 -12.17
C VAL A 11 3.59 2.40 -12.51
N LYS A 12 3.21 3.55 -13.08
CA LYS A 12 4.15 4.62 -13.42
C LYS A 12 4.78 5.22 -12.16
N ALA A 13 4.00 5.42 -11.10
CA ALA A 13 4.50 5.91 -9.83
C ALA A 13 5.59 4.99 -9.27
N ALA A 14 5.40 3.67 -9.34
CA ALA A 14 6.40 2.70 -8.89
C ALA A 14 7.69 2.79 -9.69
N LYS A 15 7.60 2.96 -11.01
CA LYS A 15 8.77 2.98 -11.90
C LYS A 15 9.72 4.16 -11.68
N VAL A 16 9.24 5.29 -11.18
CA VAL A 16 10.05 6.49 -10.96
C VAL A 16 10.66 6.56 -9.56
N GLN A 17 10.45 5.55 -8.72
CA GLN A 17 11.01 5.52 -7.36
C GLN A 17 12.50 5.19 -7.37
N TYR A 18 13.25 5.84 -6.47
CA TYR A 18 14.65 5.48 -6.22
C TYR A 18 14.75 4.13 -5.49
N ASN A 19 15.88 3.42 -5.67
CA ASN A 19 16.08 2.07 -5.12
C ASN A 19 15.76 1.97 -3.62
N LYS A 20 16.30 2.85 -2.81
CA LYS A 20 16.06 2.81 -1.35
C LYS A 20 14.60 3.09 -1.00
N HIS A 21 13.91 3.90 -1.80
CA HIS A 21 12.48 4.15 -1.62
C HIS A 21 11.64 2.96 -2.02
N VAL A 22 12.03 2.24 -3.07
CA VAL A 22 11.34 1.01 -3.47
C VAL A 22 11.34 0.01 -2.31
N VAL A 23 12.49 -0.26 -1.71
CA VAL A 23 12.60 -1.20 -0.59
C VAL A 23 11.72 -0.75 0.59
N LYS A 24 11.86 0.49 1.00
CA LYS A 24 11.16 1.06 2.16
C LYS A 24 9.66 1.14 1.94
N MET A 25 9.23 1.61 0.77
CA MET A 25 7.82 1.86 0.50
C MET A 25 7.01 0.59 0.31
N ILE A 26 7.62 -0.54 -0.05
CA ILE A 26 6.93 -1.82 -0.07
C ILE A 26 6.48 -2.19 1.35
N LEU A 27 7.38 -2.11 2.32
CA LEU A 27 7.05 -2.41 3.71
C LEU A 27 6.01 -1.43 4.27
N GLU A 28 6.22 -0.14 4.06
CA GLU A 28 5.30 0.88 4.57
C GLU A 28 3.91 0.80 3.94
N SER A 29 3.83 0.48 2.63
CA SER A 29 2.54 0.26 1.96
C SER A 29 1.81 -0.95 2.55
N ALA A 30 2.52 -2.05 2.79
CA ALA A 30 1.95 -3.23 3.42
C ALA A 30 1.44 -2.91 4.83
N GLN A 31 2.18 -2.12 5.61
CA GLN A 31 1.76 -1.69 6.95
C GLN A 31 0.48 -0.83 6.88
N MET A 32 0.40 0.10 5.94
CA MET A 32 -0.79 0.96 5.78
C MET A 32 -2.02 0.15 5.37
N LEU A 33 -1.85 -0.82 4.47
CA LEU A 33 -2.95 -1.69 4.02
C LEU A 33 -3.44 -2.60 5.14
N CYS A 34 -2.52 -3.18 5.92
CA CYS A 34 -2.88 -3.97 7.10
C CYS A 34 -3.62 -3.12 8.15
N THR A 35 -3.16 -1.90 8.37
CA THR A 35 -3.81 -0.96 9.29
C THR A 35 -5.23 -0.62 8.83
N ALA A 36 -5.45 -0.47 7.51
CA ALA A 36 -6.79 -0.26 6.96
C ALA A 36 -7.72 -1.42 7.30
N HIS A 37 -7.26 -2.67 7.12
CA HIS A 37 -8.04 -3.85 7.50
C HIS A 37 -8.40 -3.84 8.98
N ARG A 38 -7.42 -3.58 9.85
CA ARG A 38 -7.65 -3.57 11.31
C ARG A 38 -8.59 -2.44 11.74
N PHE A 39 -8.51 -1.29 11.08
CA PHE A 39 -9.42 -0.18 11.33
C PHE A 39 -10.88 -0.57 11.11
N TYR A 40 -11.15 -1.40 10.10
CA TYR A 40 -12.49 -1.90 9.80
C TYR A 40 -12.82 -3.23 10.48
N GLY A 41 -12.02 -3.66 11.44
CA GLY A 41 -12.31 -4.83 12.27
C GLY A 41 -11.72 -6.15 11.81
N ASN A 42 -10.99 -6.19 10.70
CA ASN A 42 -10.31 -7.40 10.25
C ASN A 42 -8.89 -7.45 10.83
N ASN A 43 -8.70 -8.25 11.86
CA ASN A 43 -7.41 -8.42 12.52
C ASN A 43 -6.60 -9.60 11.97
N ASN A 44 -7.11 -10.29 10.97
CA ASN A 44 -6.45 -11.45 10.37
C ASN A 44 -5.53 -11.04 9.23
N VAL A 45 -4.58 -10.15 9.53
CA VAL A 45 -3.59 -9.60 8.58
C VAL A 45 -2.20 -9.69 9.19
N PRO A 46 -1.13 -9.78 8.34
CA PRO A 46 0.22 -10.08 8.84
C PRO A 46 0.82 -9.04 9.76
N TYR A 47 0.63 -7.74 9.47
CA TYR A 47 1.28 -6.68 10.24
C TYR A 47 0.32 -6.02 11.23
N LYS A 48 0.88 -5.57 12.36
CA LYS A 48 0.14 -4.84 13.39
C LYS A 48 -0.19 -3.43 12.91
N THR A 49 -1.15 -2.79 13.58
CA THR A 49 -1.47 -1.38 13.35
C THR A 49 -0.22 -0.52 13.48
N ALA A 50 0.04 0.31 12.49
CA ALA A 50 1.17 1.23 12.47
C ALA A 50 0.72 2.57 11.90
N HIS A 51 1.15 3.66 12.53
CA HIS A 51 0.90 5.02 12.05
C HIS A 51 -0.58 5.31 11.76
N LEU A 52 -1.48 4.89 12.65
CA LEU A 52 -2.94 4.92 12.46
C LEU A 52 -3.46 6.29 12.02
N ASN A 53 -2.91 7.36 12.58
CA ASN A 53 -3.37 8.73 12.36
C ASN A 53 -2.51 9.52 11.36
N HIS A 54 -1.56 8.87 10.70
CA HIS A 54 -0.76 9.53 9.67
C HIS A 54 -1.66 9.82 8.44
N PRO A 55 -1.50 10.99 7.79
CA PRO A 55 -2.35 11.36 6.63
C PRO A 55 -2.39 10.31 5.52
N SER A 56 -1.27 9.68 5.19
CA SER A 56 -1.22 8.63 4.18
C SER A 56 -2.00 7.39 4.59
N THR A 57 -1.96 7.02 5.87
CA THR A 57 -2.70 5.88 6.40
C THR A 57 -4.20 6.16 6.41
N ILE A 58 -4.58 7.37 6.80
CA ILE A 58 -5.99 7.81 6.75
C ILE A 58 -6.50 7.79 5.32
N TRP A 59 -5.73 8.33 4.37
CA TRP A 59 -6.06 8.31 2.95
C TRP A 59 -6.30 6.89 2.44
N THR A 60 -5.45 5.94 2.82
CA THR A 60 -5.53 4.54 2.39
C THR A 60 -6.85 3.90 2.76
N ARG A 61 -7.38 4.18 3.97
CA ARG A 61 -8.64 3.59 4.45
C ARG A 61 -9.88 4.44 4.17
N GLU A 62 -9.71 5.59 3.56
CA GLU A 62 -10.79 6.54 3.30
C GLU A 62 -11.85 5.96 2.35
N ASN A 63 -11.43 5.23 1.32
CA ASN A 63 -12.32 4.53 0.42
C ASN A 63 -11.62 3.37 -0.31
N ALA A 64 -12.44 2.52 -0.96
CA ALA A 64 -11.94 1.32 -1.63
C ALA A 64 -10.98 1.63 -2.78
N ASN A 65 -11.20 2.71 -3.52
CA ASN A 65 -10.35 3.07 -4.64
C ASN A 65 -8.96 3.55 -4.19
N ASN A 66 -8.88 4.28 -3.06
CA ASN A 66 -7.61 4.64 -2.45
C ASN A 66 -6.82 3.40 -2.02
N TYR A 67 -7.51 2.45 -1.38
CA TYR A 67 -6.92 1.17 -0.97
C TYR A 67 -6.39 0.40 -2.18
N LYS A 68 -7.19 0.28 -3.24
CA LYS A 68 -6.80 -0.42 -4.47
C LYS A 68 -5.59 0.23 -5.14
N TRP A 69 -5.55 1.56 -5.17
CA TRP A 69 -4.41 2.28 -5.74
C TRP A 69 -3.13 1.92 -4.98
N LEU A 70 -3.16 1.97 -3.66
CA LEU A 70 -1.97 1.66 -2.85
C LEU A 70 -1.56 0.20 -2.99
N PHE A 71 -2.52 -0.73 -3.01
CA PHE A 71 -2.23 -2.15 -3.21
C PHE A 71 -1.53 -2.39 -4.56
N ARG A 72 -2.07 -1.82 -5.65
CA ARG A 72 -1.46 -1.93 -6.97
C ARG A 72 -0.08 -1.30 -7.01
N HIS A 73 0.08 -0.15 -6.37
CA HIS A 73 1.37 0.52 -6.26
C HIS A 73 2.39 -0.37 -5.53
N MET A 74 1.99 -0.97 -4.41
CA MET A 74 2.82 -1.91 -3.66
C MET A 74 3.26 -3.10 -4.52
N MET A 75 2.32 -3.70 -5.27
CA MET A 75 2.63 -4.86 -6.11
C MET A 75 3.60 -4.50 -7.23
N HIS A 76 3.46 -3.33 -7.83
CA HIS A 76 4.39 -2.87 -8.87
C HIS A 76 5.72 -2.41 -8.31
N LEU A 77 5.77 -1.88 -7.09
CA LEU A 77 7.04 -1.69 -6.37
C LEU A 77 7.72 -3.03 -6.12
N GLY A 78 6.95 -4.07 -5.81
CA GLY A 78 7.46 -5.43 -5.67
C GLY A 78 8.09 -5.95 -6.96
N ASP A 79 7.45 -5.68 -8.12
CA ASP A 79 8.01 -6.04 -9.42
C ASP A 79 9.30 -5.29 -9.71
N GLU A 80 9.38 -4.01 -9.40
CA GLU A 80 10.60 -3.22 -9.54
C GLU A 80 11.72 -3.75 -8.62
N TYR A 81 11.39 -4.12 -7.41
CA TYR A 81 12.34 -4.72 -6.48
C TYR A 81 12.91 -6.02 -7.05
N THR A 82 12.05 -6.89 -7.55
CA THR A 82 12.47 -8.17 -8.15
C THR A 82 13.37 -7.95 -9.34
N LYS A 83 13.04 -6.99 -10.21
CA LYS A 83 13.87 -6.61 -11.37
C LYS A 83 15.26 -6.13 -10.96
N ARG A 84 15.34 -5.30 -9.90
CA ARG A 84 16.59 -4.66 -9.48
C ARG A 84 17.48 -5.57 -8.64
N TYR A 85 16.87 -6.44 -7.83
CA TYR A 85 17.60 -7.26 -6.84
C TYR A 85 17.55 -8.77 -7.10
N GLY A 86 16.74 -9.24 -8.05
CA GLY A 86 16.65 -10.65 -8.42
C GLY A 86 15.97 -11.55 -7.38
N LYS A 87 15.19 -10.99 -6.45
CA LYS A 87 14.46 -11.76 -5.44
C LYS A 87 13.15 -11.06 -5.09
N THR A 88 12.21 -11.80 -4.49
CA THR A 88 10.91 -11.26 -4.06
C THR A 88 11.02 -10.63 -2.69
N HIS A 89 10.47 -9.41 -2.53
CA HIS A 89 10.43 -8.75 -1.23
C HIS A 89 9.56 -9.54 -0.25
N LEU A 90 10.02 -9.67 0.99
CA LEU A 90 9.34 -10.44 2.01
C LEU A 90 7.91 -9.96 2.28
N SER A 91 7.68 -8.65 2.27
CA SER A 91 6.34 -8.09 2.49
C SER A 91 5.37 -8.49 1.39
N ILE A 92 5.82 -8.62 0.14
CA ILE A 92 4.99 -9.13 -0.95
C ILE A 92 4.61 -10.58 -0.69
N THR A 93 5.59 -11.42 -0.36
CA THR A 93 5.35 -12.84 -0.08
C THR A 93 4.36 -13.03 1.07
N LYS A 94 4.48 -12.23 2.14
CA LYS A 94 3.62 -12.35 3.32
C LYS A 94 2.21 -11.82 3.12
N CYS A 95 2.04 -10.81 2.29
CA CYS A 95 0.84 -9.97 2.35
C CYS A 95 -0.04 -10.00 1.11
N TRP A 96 0.49 -10.36 -0.07
CA TRP A 96 -0.25 -10.16 -1.31
C TRP A 96 -1.62 -10.86 -1.34
N ASP A 97 -1.69 -12.09 -0.85
CA ASP A 97 -2.91 -12.89 -0.90
C ASP A 97 -3.99 -12.42 0.09
N THR A 98 -3.57 -11.83 1.22
CA THR A 98 -4.49 -11.28 2.20
C THR A 98 -4.94 -9.87 1.79
N LEU A 99 -4.00 -9.03 1.38
CA LEU A 99 -4.28 -7.62 1.08
C LEU A 99 -4.93 -7.38 -0.27
N CYS A 100 -4.95 -8.38 -1.16
CA CYS A 100 -5.71 -8.28 -2.42
C CYS A 100 -7.23 -8.21 -2.20
N HIS A 101 -7.69 -8.55 -1.00
CA HIS A 101 -9.09 -8.41 -0.61
C HIS A 101 -9.31 -7.07 0.10
N LEU A 102 -10.43 -6.40 -0.19
CA LEU A 102 -10.78 -5.14 0.46
C LEU A 102 -11.13 -5.37 1.93
N PRO A 103 -10.84 -4.38 2.81
CA PRO A 103 -11.37 -4.42 4.18
C PRO A 103 -12.89 -4.46 4.18
N PRO A 104 -13.51 -5.11 5.19
CA PRO A 104 -14.97 -5.09 5.30
C PRO A 104 -15.47 -3.66 5.54
N ASN A 105 -16.61 -3.33 4.97
CA ASN A 105 -17.29 -2.03 5.18
C ASN A 105 -16.51 -0.78 4.73
N ILE A 106 -15.47 -0.93 3.93
CA ILE A 106 -14.77 0.24 3.39
C ILE A 106 -15.67 0.99 2.39
N PRO A 107 -15.76 2.34 2.47
CA PRO A 107 -16.60 3.11 1.54
C PRO A 107 -16.20 2.94 0.08
N GLN A 108 -17.19 2.86 -0.80
CA GLN A 108 -16.99 2.73 -2.25
C GLN A 108 -17.11 4.11 -2.90
N GLU A 109 -16.04 4.90 -2.82
CA GLU A 109 -16.00 6.26 -3.35
C GLU A 109 -14.88 6.40 -4.38
N PRO A 110 -14.93 7.45 -5.26
CA PRO A 110 -13.84 7.69 -6.21
C PRO A 110 -12.50 7.92 -5.54
N LEU A 111 -11.43 7.66 -6.28
CA LEU A 111 -10.07 7.94 -5.84
C LEU A 111 -9.93 9.41 -5.47
N SER A 112 -9.47 9.68 -4.27
CA SER A 112 -9.23 11.05 -3.81
C SER A 112 -7.75 11.43 -3.99
N LEU A 113 -7.50 12.75 -4.10
CA LEU A 113 -6.13 13.26 -4.14
C LEU A 113 -5.54 13.21 -2.74
N ILE A 114 -4.28 12.80 -2.65
CA ILE A 114 -3.55 12.82 -1.40
C ILE A 114 -2.78 14.13 -1.30
N HIS A 115 -3.02 14.88 -0.23
CA HIS A 115 -2.34 16.13 0.07
C HIS A 115 -1.34 15.87 1.21
N ILE A 116 -0.07 15.84 0.85
CA ILE A 116 1.01 15.63 1.81
C ILE A 116 1.88 16.87 1.90
#